data_3763e7ba7edcca736a761379052f4714
#
_entry.id   3763e7ba7edcca736a761379052f4714
#
_cell.length_a   1.000
_cell.length_b   1.000
_cell.length_c   1.000
_cell.angle_alpha   90.00
_cell.angle_beta   90.00
_cell.angle_gamma   90.00
#
_symmetry.space_group_name_H-M   'P 1'
#
loop_
_entity.id
_entity.type
_entity.pdbx_description
1 polymer ?
#
loop_
_entity_poly.entity_id
_entity_poly.type
_entity_poly.pdbx_seq_one_letter_code
_entity_poly.pdbx_strand_id
1 'polypeptide(L)'
;MFNSVMRAFAWLVGIAALLIAAGALPSSHPLPILMCLMMVVPATAIHEAGHAFAARWNGMRVIEIHVWLLNILPLSRGLRWRFASPPKGVGGLVNAIPDPSRPLRPAMLWLMMGGPLANLAAALACLPAALWASSPWSDYANAFLLINLGGFLANLVPFRGRHH
;
A
#
# COMPACT_ATOMS: atom_id res chain seq x y z
N MET A 1 -6.18 13.57 -21.11
CA MET A 1 -5.57 14.65 -20.34
C MET A 1 -5.83 14.56 -18.83
N PHE A 2 -7.06 14.45 -18.34
CA PHE A 2 -7.37 14.35 -16.91
C PHE A 2 -6.62 13.21 -16.20
N ASN A 3 -6.55 12.00 -16.77
CA ASN A 3 -5.86 10.84 -16.16
C ASN A 3 -4.32 11.02 -16.02
N SER A 4 -3.69 11.79 -16.91
CA SER A 4 -2.24 12.05 -16.80
C SER A 4 -1.93 13.03 -15.67
N VAL A 5 -2.76 14.04 -15.51
CA VAL A 5 -2.64 15.04 -14.41
C VAL A 5 -2.84 14.35 -13.05
N MET A 6 -3.86 13.51 -12.92
CA MET A 6 -4.13 12.80 -11.66
C MET A 6 -3.01 11.79 -11.30
N ARG A 7 -2.47 11.09 -12.32
CA ARG A 7 -1.27 10.24 -12.10
C ARG A 7 -0.07 11.05 -11.65
N ALA A 8 0.23 12.16 -12.33
CA ALA A 8 1.32 13.04 -11.95
C ALA A 8 1.15 13.54 -10.51
N PHE A 9 -0.07 13.92 -10.13
CA PHE A 9 -0.37 14.34 -8.75
C PHE A 9 -0.11 13.22 -7.74
N ALA A 10 -0.60 12.00 -7.98
CA ALA A 10 -0.35 10.87 -7.08
C ALA A 10 1.15 10.53 -6.96
N TRP A 11 1.90 10.58 -8.07
CA TRP A 11 3.35 10.42 -8.04
C TRP A 11 4.04 11.54 -7.25
N LEU A 12 3.61 12.78 -7.42
CA LEU A 12 4.16 13.92 -6.67
C LEU A 12 3.90 13.78 -5.17
N VAL A 13 2.68 13.36 -4.77
CA VAL A 13 2.36 13.09 -3.35
C VAL A 13 3.23 11.96 -2.80
N GLY A 14 3.39 10.87 -3.53
CA GLY A 14 4.24 9.75 -3.11
C GLY A 14 5.71 10.13 -2.98
N ILE A 15 6.26 10.86 -3.96
CA ILE A 15 7.64 11.35 -3.92
C ILE A 15 7.82 12.36 -2.76
N ALA A 16 6.90 13.31 -2.58
CA ALA A 16 6.95 14.27 -1.49
C ALA A 16 6.94 13.56 -0.13
N ALA A 17 6.05 12.58 0.06
CA ALA A 17 6.00 11.79 1.29
C ALA A 17 7.33 11.05 1.54
N LEU A 18 7.93 10.46 0.50
CA LEU A 18 9.21 9.77 0.61
C LEU A 18 10.35 10.74 0.98
N LEU A 19 10.41 11.92 0.35
CA LEU A 19 11.44 12.93 0.65
C LEU A 19 11.29 13.50 2.06
N ILE A 20 10.05 13.77 2.49
CA ILE A 20 9.77 14.24 3.86
C ILE A 20 10.13 13.13 4.86
N ALA A 21 9.80 11.88 4.59
CA ALA A 21 10.15 10.74 5.43
C ALA A 21 11.69 10.57 5.53
N ALA A 22 12.42 10.74 4.43
CA ALA A 22 13.87 10.71 4.43
C ALA A 22 14.48 11.86 5.25
N GLY A 23 13.86 13.04 5.22
CA GLY A 23 14.26 14.19 6.03
C GLY A 23 13.94 14.04 7.52
N ALA A 24 13.00 13.17 7.88
CA ALA A 24 12.67 12.85 9.27
C ALA A 24 13.69 11.91 9.93
N LEU A 25 14.56 11.25 9.14
CA LEU A 25 15.63 10.41 9.67
C LEU A 25 16.83 11.29 10.06
N PRO A 26 17.57 10.91 11.13
CA PRO A 26 18.75 11.67 11.57
C PRO A 26 19.80 11.78 10.45
N SER A 27 20.46 12.94 10.36
CA SER A 27 21.56 13.16 9.41
C SER A 27 22.77 12.26 9.65
N SER A 28 22.87 11.65 10.83
CA SER A 28 23.86 10.62 11.18
C SER A 28 23.58 9.27 10.51
N HIS A 29 22.39 9.07 9.92
CA HIS A 29 22.09 7.87 9.18
C HIS A 29 22.84 7.84 7.84
N PRO A 30 23.62 6.77 7.56
CA PRO A 30 24.47 6.77 6.36
C PRO A 30 23.68 6.74 5.04
N LEU A 31 22.43 6.23 5.06
CA LEU A 31 21.62 6.04 3.86
C LEU A 31 20.11 6.23 4.13
N PRO A 32 19.64 7.45 4.50
CA PRO A 32 18.23 7.66 4.86
C PRO A 32 17.25 7.30 3.72
N ILE A 33 17.60 7.62 2.48
CA ILE A 33 16.76 7.30 1.32
C ILE A 33 16.62 5.79 1.14
N LEU A 34 17.71 5.03 1.28
CA LEU A 34 17.66 3.56 1.17
C LEU A 34 16.77 2.96 2.26
N MET A 35 16.85 3.46 3.49
CA MET A 35 15.98 3.00 4.57
C MET A 35 14.51 3.29 4.30
N CYS A 36 14.19 4.49 3.80
CA CYS A 36 12.83 4.81 3.38
C CYS A 36 12.34 3.91 2.23
N LEU A 37 13.20 3.62 1.25
CA LEU A 37 12.86 2.68 0.17
C LEU A 37 12.59 1.28 0.71
N MET A 38 13.38 0.81 1.69
CA MET A 38 13.12 -0.47 2.36
C MET A 38 11.81 -0.47 3.15
N MET A 39 11.38 0.67 3.71
CA MET A 39 10.08 0.81 4.38
C MET A 39 8.89 0.81 3.42
N VAL A 40 9.08 1.18 2.15
CA VAL A 40 8.02 1.13 1.13
C VAL A 40 7.55 -0.31 0.89
N VAL A 41 8.44 -1.30 1.00
CA VAL A 41 8.07 -2.72 0.81
C VAL A 41 7.02 -3.19 1.84
N PRO A 42 7.24 -3.08 3.16
CA PRO A 42 6.21 -3.43 4.14
C PRO A 42 4.97 -2.53 4.06
N ALA A 43 5.11 -1.24 3.73
CA ALA A 43 3.96 -0.36 3.52
C ALA A 43 3.08 -0.83 2.35
N THR A 44 3.70 -1.27 1.24
CA THR A 44 2.98 -1.88 0.12
C THR A 44 2.34 -3.22 0.54
N ALA A 45 3.05 -4.04 1.31
CA ALA A 45 2.49 -5.31 1.80
C ALA A 45 1.24 -5.10 2.66
N ILE A 46 1.25 -4.10 3.54
CA ILE A 46 0.09 -3.70 4.36
C ILE A 46 -1.06 -3.23 3.46
N HIS A 47 -0.76 -2.43 2.44
CA HIS A 47 -1.74 -1.96 1.46
C HIS A 47 -2.43 -3.11 0.75
N GLU A 48 -1.68 -4.04 0.17
CA GLU A 48 -2.23 -5.21 -0.53
C GLU A 48 -2.97 -6.16 0.42
N ALA A 49 -2.48 -6.32 1.66
CA ALA A 49 -3.19 -7.07 2.68
C ALA A 49 -4.55 -6.44 3.01
N GLY A 50 -4.64 -5.11 3.03
CA GLY A 50 -5.89 -4.37 3.20
C GLY A 50 -6.90 -4.66 2.09
N HIS A 51 -6.47 -4.65 0.83
CA HIS A 51 -7.31 -5.05 -0.31
C HIS A 51 -7.78 -6.51 -0.18
N ALA A 52 -6.86 -7.43 0.14
CA ALA A 52 -7.18 -8.84 0.28
C ALA A 52 -8.14 -9.11 1.44
N PHE A 53 -7.98 -8.42 2.57
CA PHE A 53 -8.88 -8.48 3.71
C PHE A 53 -10.27 -7.97 3.34
N ALA A 54 -10.36 -6.79 2.74
CA ALA A 54 -11.63 -6.17 2.32
C ALA A 54 -12.37 -7.06 1.29
N ALA A 55 -11.63 -7.65 0.33
CA ALA A 55 -12.18 -8.60 -0.62
C ALA A 55 -12.83 -9.79 0.09
N ARG A 56 -12.09 -10.44 0.99
CA ARG A 56 -12.58 -11.61 1.73
C ARG A 56 -13.77 -11.29 2.63
N TRP A 57 -13.72 -10.15 3.31
CA TRP A 57 -14.81 -9.67 4.16
C TRP A 57 -16.12 -9.50 3.38
N ASN A 58 -16.01 -9.07 2.13
CA ASN A 58 -17.14 -8.91 1.22
C ASN A 58 -17.48 -10.18 0.41
N GLY A 59 -16.95 -11.36 0.80
CA GLY A 59 -17.24 -12.64 0.17
C GLY A 59 -16.53 -12.86 -1.17
N MET A 60 -15.60 -12.01 -1.56
CA MET A 60 -14.81 -12.19 -2.77
C MET A 60 -13.74 -13.27 -2.56
N ARG A 61 -13.49 -14.07 -3.58
CA ARG A 61 -12.42 -15.06 -3.58
C ARG A 61 -11.12 -14.40 -4.07
N VAL A 62 -10.18 -14.16 -3.16
CA VAL A 62 -8.84 -13.71 -3.52
C VAL A 62 -8.09 -14.87 -4.18
N ILE A 63 -7.60 -14.64 -5.39
CA ILE A 63 -6.88 -15.64 -6.21
C ILE A 63 -5.39 -15.37 -6.30
N GLU A 64 -4.98 -14.11 -6.12
CA GLU A 64 -3.60 -13.70 -6.28
C GLU A 64 -3.33 -12.39 -5.53
N ILE A 65 -2.18 -12.32 -4.88
CA ILE A 65 -1.67 -11.10 -4.24
C ILE A 65 -0.23 -10.90 -4.70
N HIS A 66 0.06 -9.77 -5.31
CA HIS A 66 1.41 -9.34 -5.63
C HIS A 66 1.87 -8.25 -4.68
N VAL A 67 3.09 -8.41 -4.16
CA VAL A 67 3.81 -7.36 -3.43
C VAL A 67 5.23 -7.33 -4.01
N TRP A 68 5.53 -6.34 -4.82
CA TRP A 68 6.80 -6.23 -5.54
C TRP A 68 7.09 -7.51 -6.35
N LEU A 69 8.16 -8.22 -6.02
CA LEU A 69 8.54 -9.47 -6.68
C LEU A 69 7.92 -10.72 -6.04
N LEU A 70 7.17 -10.54 -4.94
CA LEU A 70 6.52 -11.65 -4.25
C LEU A 70 5.09 -11.83 -4.75
N ASN A 71 4.80 -13.00 -5.28
CA ASN A 71 3.48 -13.40 -5.71
C ASN A 71 2.95 -14.50 -4.77
N ILE A 72 1.81 -14.25 -4.15
CA ILE A 72 1.15 -15.15 -3.21
C ILE A 72 -0.16 -15.62 -3.83
N LEU A 73 -0.31 -16.93 -3.94
CA LEU A 73 -1.49 -17.60 -4.48
C LEU A 73 -2.20 -18.32 -3.32
N PRO A 74 -3.34 -17.78 -2.83
CA PRO A 74 -4.16 -18.46 -1.85
C PRO A 74 -4.80 -19.72 -2.48
N LEU A 75 -4.51 -20.88 -1.92
CA LEU A 75 -5.07 -22.17 -2.33
C LEU A 75 -6.12 -22.64 -1.31
N SER A 76 -6.91 -23.67 -1.65
CA SER A 76 -7.87 -24.27 -0.73
C SER A 76 -7.23 -24.89 0.52
N ARG A 77 -5.96 -25.29 0.42
CA ARG A 77 -5.18 -25.91 1.52
C ARG A 77 -3.85 -25.19 1.72
N GLY A 78 -3.88 -23.87 1.95
CA GLY A 78 -2.68 -23.11 2.29
C GLY A 78 -2.35 -21.98 1.32
N LEU A 79 -1.12 -21.50 1.40
CA LEU A 79 -0.57 -20.42 0.57
C LEU A 79 0.58 -20.97 -0.26
N ARG A 80 0.59 -20.70 -1.55
CA ARG A 80 1.76 -20.90 -2.41
C ARG A 80 2.34 -19.54 -2.74
N TRP A 81 3.62 -19.39 -2.58
CA TRP A 81 4.34 -18.18 -2.95
C TRP A 81 5.41 -18.48 -4.00
N ARG A 82 5.69 -17.50 -4.83
CA ARG A 82 6.73 -17.55 -5.86
C ARG A 82 7.28 -16.15 -6.11
N PHE A 83 8.50 -16.08 -6.58
CA PHE A 83 9.04 -14.84 -7.13
C PHE A 83 8.55 -14.69 -8.58
N ALA A 84 7.88 -13.59 -8.88
CA ALA A 84 7.39 -13.26 -10.20
C ALA A 84 7.38 -11.75 -10.37
N SER A 85 7.73 -11.26 -11.55
CA SER A 85 7.62 -9.83 -11.84
C SER A 85 6.15 -9.40 -11.83
N PRO A 86 5.82 -8.30 -11.15
CA PRO A 86 4.47 -7.75 -11.20
C PRO A 86 4.15 -7.23 -12.61
N PRO A 87 2.87 -7.02 -12.92
CA PRO A 87 2.49 -6.32 -14.14
C PRO A 87 3.18 -4.96 -14.23
N LYS A 88 3.57 -4.55 -15.45
CA LYS A 88 4.33 -3.30 -15.67
C LYS A 88 3.64 -2.09 -15.02
N GLY A 89 4.40 -1.36 -14.22
CA GLY A 89 3.95 -0.11 -13.58
C GLY A 89 3.11 -0.28 -12.32
N VAL A 90 3.13 -1.48 -11.70
CA VAL A 90 2.35 -1.79 -10.49
C VAL A 90 3.30 -2.30 -9.42
N GLY A 91 3.32 -1.67 -8.25
CA GLY A 91 4.11 -2.11 -7.09
C GLY A 91 3.42 -3.22 -6.28
N GLY A 92 2.09 -3.30 -6.38
CA GLY A 92 1.25 -4.31 -5.73
C GLY A 92 -0.06 -4.51 -6.49
N LEU A 93 -0.68 -5.66 -6.31
CA LEU A 93 -1.95 -6.01 -6.96
C LEU A 93 -2.67 -7.11 -6.19
N VAL A 94 -3.96 -6.95 -5.98
CA VAL A 94 -4.84 -8.03 -5.51
C VAL A 94 -5.85 -8.37 -6.58
N ASN A 95 -5.83 -9.62 -7.04
CA ASN A 95 -6.85 -10.18 -7.91
C ASN A 95 -7.88 -10.94 -7.08
N ALA A 96 -9.15 -10.55 -7.19
CA ALA A 96 -10.24 -11.19 -6.49
C ALA A 96 -11.43 -11.39 -7.42
N ILE A 97 -12.11 -12.52 -7.27
CA ILE A 97 -13.33 -12.87 -8.01
C ILE A 97 -14.52 -12.54 -7.11
N PRO A 98 -15.44 -11.67 -7.56
CA PRO A 98 -16.66 -11.36 -6.82
C PRO A 98 -17.56 -12.58 -6.65
N ASP A 99 -18.28 -12.63 -5.53
CA ASP A 99 -19.38 -13.59 -5.33
C ASP A 99 -20.61 -13.08 -6.12
N PRO A 100 -21.12 -13.85 -7.09
CA PRO A 100 -22.26 -13.43 -7.91
C PRO A 100 -23.57 -13.30 -7.10
N SER A 101 -23.65 -13.88 -5.90
CA SER A 101 -24.80 -13.75 -5.02
C SER A 101 -24.85 -12.45 -4.23
N ARG A 102 -23.77 -11.64 -4.25
CA ARG A 102 -23.64 -10.40 -3.50
C ARG A 102 -23.65 -9.17 -4.38
N PRO A 103 -24.12 -8.02 -3.88
CA PRO A 103 -24.08 -6.77 -4.63
C PRO A 103 -22.64 -6.38 -5.00
N LEU A 104 -22.36 -6.25 -6.31
CA LEU A 104 -21.03 -6.00 -6.83
C LEU A 104 -20.48 -4.62 -6.41
N ARG A 105 -21.31 -3.56 -6.50
CA ARG A 105 -20.86 -2.18 -6.23
C ARG A 105 -20.27 -1.97 -4.84
N PRO A 106 -20.93 -2.33 -3.73
CA PRO A 106 -20.34 -2.16 -2.40
C PRO A 106 -19.11 -3.06 -2.20
N ALA A 107 -19.10 -4.28 -2.73
CA ALA A 107 -17.95 -5.18 -2.63
C ALA A 107 -16.70 -4.58 -3.33
N MET A 108 -16.87 -3.99 -4.51
CA MET A 108 -15.79 -3.31 -5.23
C MET A 108 -15.33 -2.03 -4.53
N LEU A 109 -16.23 -1.25 -3.94
CA LEU A 109 -15.86 -0.07 -3.16
C LEU A 109 -15.00 -0.45 -1.96
N TRP A 110 -15.39 -1.47 -1.20
CA TRP A 110 -14.62 -1.98 -0.07
C TRP A 110 -13.27 -2.54 -0.52
N LEU A 111 -13.25 -3.30 -1.63
CA LEU A 111 -11.99 -3.75 -2.20
C LEU A 111 -11.06 -2.56 -2.50
N MET A 112 -11.54 -1.53 -3.20
CA MET A 112 -10.74 -0.35 -3.55
C MET A 112 -10.27 0.45 -2.34
N MET A 113 -11.09 0.57 -1.31
CA MET A 113 -10.75 1.32 -0.09
C MET A 113 -9.86 0.54 0.87
N GLY A 114 -9.84 -0.79 0.76
CA GLY A 114 -9.13 -1.66 1.70
C GLY A 114 -7.65 -1.32 1.86
N GLY A 115 -6.94 -1.13 0.75
CA GLY A 115 -5.53 -0.76 0.76
C GLY A 115 -5.25 0.61 1.39
N PRO A 116 -5.89 1.69 0.88
CA PRO A 116 -5.76 3.02 1.50
C PRO A 116 -6.08 3.02 3.00
N LEU A 117 -7.18 2.39 3.42
CA LEU A 117 -7.56 2.32 4.83
C LEU A 117 -6.53 1.54 5.67
N ALA A 118 -5.92 0.50 5.13
CA ALA A 118 -4.86 -0.23 5.81
C ALA A 118 -3.61 0.64 6.01
N ASN A 119 -3.23 1.44 5.01
CA ASN A 119 -2.14 2.41 5.16
C ASN A 119 -2.48 3.47 6.21
N LEU A 120 -3.69 4.01 6.22
CA LEU A 120 -4.12 4.95 7.25
C LEU A 120 -4.04 4.32 8.65
N ALA A 121 -4.53 3.09 8.80
CA ALA A 121 -4.46 2.36 10.07
C ALA A 121 -3.00 2.13 10.52
N ALA A 122 -2.10 1.77 9.59
CA ALA A 122 -0.68 1.62 9.88
C ALA A 122 -0.03 2.95 10.31
N ALA A 123 -0.36 4.06 9.63
CA ALA A 123 0.12 5.38 10.02
C ALA A 123 -0.34 5.75 11.43
N LEU A 124 -1.63 5.54 11.75
CA LEU A 124 -2.17 5.79 13.09
C LEU A 124 -1.55 4.89 14.16
N ALA A 125 -1.27 3.62 13.84
CA ALA A 125 -0.62 2.69 14.76
C ALA A 125 0.82 3.08 15.10
N CYS A 126 1.52 3.80 14.21
CA CYS A 126 2.87 4.32 14.46
C CYS A 126 2.89 5.59 15.31
N LEU A 127 1.75 6.28 15.46
CA LEU A 127 1.67 7.58 16.13
C LEU A 127 2.23 7.54 17.57
N PRO A 128 1.90 6.55 18.43
CA PRO A 128 2.46 6.49 19.77
C PRO A 128 3.99 6.41 19.77
N ALA A 129 4.57 5.58 18.92
CA ALA A 129 6.02 5.48 18.84
C ALA A 129 6.66 6.76 18.26
N ALA A 130 6.02 7.39 17.29
CA ALA A 130 6.47 8.64 16.70
C ALA A 130 6.47 9.80 17.71
N LEU A 131 5.53 9.83 18.66
CA LEU A 131 5.38 10.91 19.63
C LEU A 131 6.14 10.68 20.94
N TRP A 132 6.28 9.45 21.39
CA TRP A 132 6.73 9.15 22.76
C TRP A 132 7.97 8.25 22.85
N ALA A 133 8.39 7.61 21.76
CA ALA A 133 9.63 6.85 21.78
C ALA A 133 10.85 7.79 21.72
N SER A 134 11.99 7.31 22.23
CA SER A 134 13.27 7.99 22.04
C SER A 134 13.84 7.68 20.66
N SER A 135 14.69 8.61 20.13
CA SER A 135 15.51 8.32 18.95
C SER A 135 16.39 7.08 19.21
N PRO A 136 16.60 6.19 18.22
CA PRO A 136 16.17 6.33 16.81
C PRO A 136 14.76 5.81 16.50
N TRP A 137 14.05 5.24 17.48
CA TRP A 137 12.76 4.59 17.23
C TRP A 137 11.66 5.55 16.80
N SER A 138 11.63 6.76 17.40
CA SER A 138 10.71 7.83 16.98
C SER A 138 10.93 8.24 15.53
N ASP A 139 12.18 8.31 15.09
CA ASP A 139 12.54 8.74 13.73
C ASP A 139 12.08 7.70 12.70
N TYR A 140 12.29 6.42 12.99
CA TYR A 140 11.78 5.33 12.14
C TYR A 140 10.25 5.29 12.11
N ALA A 141 9.60 5.49 13.25
CA ALA A 141 8.15 5.51 13.33
C ALA A 141 7.57 6.69 12.56
N ASN A 142 8.18 7.88 12.63
CA ASN A 142 7.80 9.06 11.85
C ASN A 142 7.98 8.81 10.36
N ALA A 143 9.11 8.26 9.93
CA ALA A 143 9.34 7.95 8.52
C ALA A 143 8.31 6.95 7.99
N PHE A 144 8.03 5.88 8.72
CA PHE A 144 7.05 4.86 8.32
C PHE A 144 5.62 5.41 8.33
N LEU A 145 5.26 6.25 9.31
CA LEU A 145 4.00 6.97 9.38
C LEU A 145 3.80 7.83 8.12
N LEU A 146 4.80 8.63 7.75
CA LEU A 146 4.73 9.52 6.58
C LEU A 146 4.62 8.74 5.26
N ILE A 147 5.33 7.62 5.11
CA ILE A 147 5.23 6.74 3.95
C ILE A 147 3.80 6.17 3.81
N ASN A 148 3.23 5.68 4.91
CA ASN A 148 1.87 5.13 4.89
C ASN A 148 0.80 6.21 4.68
N LEU A 149 0.96 7.39 5.28
CA LEU A 149 0.05 8.52 5.06
C LEU A 149 0.12 9.00 3.61
N GLY A 150 1.32 9.08 3.04
CA GLY A 150 1.52 9.39 1.62
C GLY A 150 0.87 8.35 0.71
N GLY A 151 1.02 7.06 1.03
CA GLY A 151 0.35 5.95 0.34
C GLY A 151 -1.18 6.04 0.41
N PHE A 152 -1.74 6.37 1.59
CA PHE A 152 -3.16 6.63 1.75
C PHE A 152 -3.63 7.77 0.82
N LEU A 153 -2.99 8.93 0.90
CA LEU A 153 -3.39 10.11 0.12
C LEU A 153 -3.23 9.90 -1.38
N ALA A 154 -2.14 9.29 -1.83
CA ALA A 154 -1.90 9.00 -3.24
C ALA A 154 -2.95 8.07 -3.85
N ASN A 155 -3.45 7.10 -3.07
CA ASN A 155 -4.43 6.13 -3.53
C ASN A 155 -5.89 6.57 -3.37
N LEU A 156 -6.17 7.72 -2.73
CA LEU A 156 -7.49 8.34 -2.76
C LEU A 156 -7.80 9.00 -4.11
N VAL A 157 -6.79 9.22 -4.94
CA VAL A 157 -6.95 9.82 -6.26
C VAL A 157 -7.51 8.76 -7.23
N PRO A 158 -8.75 8.94 -7.75
CA PRO A 158 -9.36 7.94 -8.61
C PRO A 158 -8.64 7.87 -9.97
N PHE A 159 -8.11 6.69 -10.29
CA PHE A 159 -7.57 6.42 -11.62
C PHE A 159 -8.62 5.73 -12.48
N ARG A 160 -9.00 6.33 -13.62
CA ARG A 160 -9.72 5.60 -14.66
C ARG A 160 -8.73 4.71 -15.41
N GLY A 161 -8.79 3.40 -15.21
CA GLY A 161 -8.10 2.44 -16.08
C GLY A 161 -8.61 2.60 -17.52
N ARG A 162 -7.70 2.65 -18.51
CA ARG A 162 -8.10 2.42 -19.90
C ARG A 162 -8.33 0.92 -20.02
N HIS A 163 -9.57 0.50 -20.14
CA HIS A 163 -9.88 -0.82 -20.66
C HIS A 163 -9.59 -0.77 -22.18
N HIS A 164 -8.58 -1.49 -22.59
CA HIS A 164 -8.37 -1.86 -23.99
C HIS A 164 -9.00 -3.23 -24.21
#